data_d08e3084d5ae8ff573cccda8d07d5005
#
_entry.id   d08e3084d5ae8ff573cccda8d07d5005
#
_cell.length_a   1.000
_cell.length_b   1.000
_cell.length_c   1.000
_cell.angle_alpha   90.00
_cell.angle_beta   90.00
_cell.angle_gamma   90.00
#
_symmetry.space_group_name_H-M   'P 1'
#
loop_
_entity.id
_entity.type
_entity.pdbx_description
1 polymer ?
#
loop_
_entity_poly.entity_id
_entity_poly.type
_entity_poly.pdbx_seq_one_letter_code
_entity_poly.pdbx_strand_id
1 'polypeptide(L)'
;MKIEEVKSTTKTQRIASHSHIKGLGLNEDGSAKDVAHGLCGQEKAREAAGVVVELIKCKKMAGKALLLAGPPGTGKTAVALAVAQELGPKVPFCPMVGSEVYSSEVKKTEILMENFRRSIGLRIKETKEVWEGEVSEITPEEIEDPHGGYGKVVNGVVVGLKTTKGSKLLKLDPSIYENLQKEKVSIGDVIYIEATSGAVKRVGRSDTYATEYDLEAEEYVPVPKGDVHKKKEIVQDVTLHDLDIANAKP
;
A
#
# COMPACT_ATOMS: atom_id res chain seq x y z
N MET A 1 -18.67 -3.30 -5.17
CA MET A 1 -17.42 -3.60 -4.46
C MET A 1 -16.89 -4.94 -4.95
N LYS A 2 -15.65 -4.98 -5.42
CA LYS A 2 -14.95 -6.23 -5.77
C LYS A 2 -13.81 -6.42 -4.80
N ILE A 3 -13.67 -7.62 -4.24
CA ILE A 3 -12.59 -7.99 -3.31
C ILE A 3 -11.78 -9.08 -3.99
N GLU A 4 -10.49 -8.84 -4.14
CA GLU A 4 -9.54 -9.80 -4.72
C GLU A 4 -8.44 -10.07 -3.69
N GLU A 5 -8.08 -11.33 -3.53
CA GLU A 5 -6.96 -11.72 -2.68
C GLU A 5 -5.64 -11.39 -3.38
N VAL A 6 -4.75 -10.68 -2.69
CA VAL A 6 -3.43 -10.29 -3.20
C VAL A 6 -2.35 -10.55 -2.15
N LYS A 7 -1.10 -10.62 -2.59
CA LYS A 7 0.04 -10.72 -1.67
C LYS A 7 0.19 -9.43 -0.88
N SER A 8 0.29 -9.54 0.45
CA SER A 8 0.51 -8.36 1.30
C SER A 8 1.85 -7.67 0.98
N THR A 9 1.81 -6.36 0.85
CA THR A 9 3.00 -5.52 0.61
C THR A 9 3.64 -4.98 1.88
N THR A 10 2.98 -5.13 3.02
CA THR A 10 3.33 -4.44 4.29
C THR A 10 4.73 -4.79 4.83
N LYS A 11 5.26 -5.98 4.54
CA LYS A 11 6.58 -6.43 5.01
C LYS A 11 7.67 -6.51 3.92
N THR A 12 7.38 -6.15 2.68
CA THR A 12 8.39 -6.18 1.60
C THR A 12 9.56 -5.23 1.86
N GLN A 13 9.34 -4.13 2.57
CA GLN A 13 10.39 -3.17 2.92
C GLN A 13 11.45 -3.76 3.90
N ARG A 14 11.10 -4.74 4.74
CA ARG A 14 12.07 -5.40 5.65
C ARG A 14 13.05 -6.33 4.94
N ILE A 15 12.78 -6.68 3.68
CA ILE A 15 13.60 -7.62 2.88
C ILE A 15 14.42 -6.86 1.82
N ALA A 16 14.60 -5.55 1.97
CA ALA A 16 15.34 -4.73 1.01
C ALA A 16 16.77 -5.24 0.74
N SER A 17 17.42 -5.89 1.73
CA SER A 17 18.75 -6.49 1.59
C SER A 17 18.81 -7.63 0.57
N HIS A 18 17.68 -8.26 0.23
CA HIS A 18 17.58 -9.39 -0.68
C HIS A 18 16.71 -9.09 -1.91
N SER A 19 16.49 -7.83 -2.24
CA SER A 19 15.68 -7.40 -3.39
C SER A 19 16.18 -7.86 -4.75
N HIS A 20 17.48 -8.22 -4.84
CA HIS A 20 18.12 -8.73 -6.04
C HIS A 20 17.74 -10.18 -6.37
N ILE A 21 17.13 -10.92 -5.42
CA ILE A 21 16.75 -12.31 -5.61
C ILE A 21 15.43 -12.41 -6.33
N LYS A 22 15.43 -13.10 -7.48
CA LYS A 22 14.26 -13.27 -8.35
C LYS A 22 13.74 -14.72 -8.42
N GLY A 23 14.47 -15.67 -7.89
CA GLY A 23 14.13 -17.10 -7.92
C GLY A 23 15.32 -17.99 -7.56
N LEU A 24 15.15 -19.30 -7.63
CA LEU A 24 16.17 -20.29 -7.31
C LEU A 24 17.25 -20.43 -8.42
N GLY A 25 16.96 -20.00 -9.63
CA GLY A 25 17.89 -20.11 -10.77
C GLY A 25 18.17 -21.54 -11.19
N LEU A 26 17.14 -22.36 -11.29
CA LEU A 26 17.22 -23.74 -11.76
C LEU A 26 17.01 -23.84 -13.27
N ASN A 27 17.53 -24.88 -13.87
CA ASN A 27 17.20 -25.31 -15.23
C ASN A 27 15.88 -26.09 -15.24
N GLU A 28 15.39 -26.42 -16.42
CA GLU A 28 14.19 -27.26 -16.58
C GLU A 28 14.40 -28.67 -16.01
N ASP A 29 15.63 -29.18 -16.00
CA ASP A 29 16.02 -30.46 -15.40
C ASP A 29 16.09 -30.42 -13.87
N GLY A 30 15.84 -29.25 -13.23
CA GLY A 30 15.96 -29.06 -11.79
C GLY A 30 17.40 -28.85 -11.28
N SER A 31 18.41 -28.89 -12.14
CA SER A 31 19.80 -28.61 -11.78
C SER A 31 20.02 -27.10 -11.58
N ALA A 32 20.86 -26.70 -10.64
CA ALA A 32 21.15 -25.30 -10.37
C ALA A 32 22.19 -24.74 -11.36
N LYS A 33 21.97 -23.50 -11.82
CA LYS A 33 22.99 -22.73 -12.56
C LYS A 33 23.96 -22.10 -11.56
N ASP A 34 25.26 -22.02 -11.91
CA ASP A 34 26.27 -21.40 -11.01
C ASP A 34 25.86 -20.01 -10.53
N VAL A 35 25.47 -19.16 -11.46
CA VAL A 35 24.99 -17.78 -11.17
C VAL A 35 23.70 -17.56 -11.91
N ALA A 36 22.61 -17.42 -11.18
CA ALA A 36 21.30 -17.07 -11.75
C ALA A 36 20.37 -16.47 -10.72
N HIS A 37 19.47 -15.62 -11.17
CA HIS A 37 18.39 -14.98 -10.37
C HIS A 37 18.87 -14.28 -9.08
N GLY A 38 20.11 -13.78 -9.09
CA GLY A 38 20.70 -13.10 -7.94
C GLY A 38 21.37 -14.03 -6.91
N LEU A 39 21.39 -15.33 -7.17
CA LEU A 39 22.08 -16.31 -6.35
C LEU A 39 23.35 -16.80 -7.06
N CYS A 40 24.42 -17.02 -6.28
CA CYS A 40 25.69 -17.58 -6.74
C CYS A 40 26.07 -18.75 -5.83
N GLY A 41 26.45 -19.88 -6.42
CA GLY A 41 26.79 -21.09 -5.69
C GLY A 41 25.60 -21.74 -4.96
N GLN A 42 25.88 -22.49 -3.90
CA GLN A 42 24.88 -23.23 -3.11
C GLN A 42 23.99 -24.16 -3.96
N GLU A 43 24.55 -24.77 -5.00
CA GLU A 43 23.83 -25.56 -6.01
C GLU A 43 22.95 -26.63 -5.38
N LYS A 44 23.52 -27.49 -4.52
CA LYS A 44 22.77 -28.57 -3.86
C LYS A 44 21.60 -28.07 -3.00
N ALA A 45 21.79 -26.92 -2.31
CA ALA A 45 20.74 -26.36 -1.49
C ALA A 45 19.62 -25.77 -2.36
N ARG A 46 19.97 -25.19 -3.51
CA ARG A 46 19.00 -24.63 -4.47
C ARG A 46 18.21 -25.73 -5.17
N GLU A 47 18.86 -26.82 -5.55
CA GLU A 47 18.21 -28.02 -6.12
C GLU A 47 17.23 -28.64 -5.10
N ALA A 48 17.69 -28.84 -3.86
CA ALA A 48 16.81 -29.34 -2.79
C ALA A 48 15.61 -28.43 -2.55
N ALA A 49 15.83 -27.11 -2.58
CA ALA A 49 14.75 -26.14 -2.47
C ALA A 49 13.78 -26.22 -3.66
N GLY A 50 14.27 -26.48 -4.87
CA GLY A 50 13.44 -26.70 -6.06
C GLY A 50 12.51 -27.90 -5.91
N VAL A 51 13.02 -29.02 -5.39
CA VAL A 51 12.17 -30.19 -5.07
C VAL A 51 11.08 -29.84 -4.07
N VAL A 52 11.40 -29.02 -3.06
CA VAL A 52 10.41 -28.56 -2.07
C VAL A 52 9.35 -27.69 -2.74
N VAL A 53 9.73 -26.79 -3.64
CA VAL A 53 8.76 -25.94 -4.40
C VAL A 53 7.79 -26.82 -5.18
N GLU A 54 8.28 -27.86 -5.86
CA GLU A 54 7.42 -28.78 -6.61
C GLU A 54 6.49 -29.59 -5.68
N LEU A 55 6.96 -30.02 -4.52
CA LEU A 55 6.13 -30.69 -3.53
C LEU A 55 5.03 -29.78 -2.97
N ILE A 56 5.33 -28.47 -2.79
CA ILE A 56 4.34 -27.48 -2.37
C ILE A 56 3.29 -27.27 -3.47
N LYS A 57 3.71 -27.12 -4.72
CA LYS A 57 2.80 -26.99 -5.87
C LYS A 57 1.89 -28.20 -6.00
N CYS A 58 2.42 -29.40 -5.75
CA CYS A 58 1.66 -30.65 -5.71
C CYS A 58 0.81 -30.85 -4.43
N LYS A 59 0.78 -29.87 -3.51
CA LYS A 59 0.08 -29.94 -2.21
C LYS A 59 0.50 -31.10 -1.29
N LYS A 60 1.71 -31.63 -1.46
CA LYS A 60 2.26 -32.75 -0.66
C LYS A 60 3.02 -32.28 0.59
N MET A 61 3.22 -30.95 0.77
CA MET A 61 3.92 -30.38 1.92
C MET A 61 3.00 -29.84 3.01
N ALA A 62 1.68 -30.09 2.94
CA ALA A 62 0.74 -29.64 3.96
C ALA A 62 1.12 -30.16 5.36
N GLY A 63 1.17 -29.26 6.35
CA GLY A 63 1.53 -29.59 7.73
C GLY A 63 3.00 -29.95 7.97
N LYS A 64 3.87 -29.79 6.98
CA LYS A 64 5.30 -30.05 7.11
C LYS A 64 6.08 -28.74 7.23
N ALA A 65 7.24 -28.81 7.89
CA ALA A 65 8.17 -27.69 8.03
C ALA A 65 9.50 -28.00 7.31
N LEU A 66 10.13 -26.97 6.76
CA LEU A 66 11.46 -27.04 6.17
C LEU A 66 12.43 -26.29 7.08
N LEU A 67 13.49 -27.00 7.54
CA LEU A 67 14.56 -26.40 8.31
C LEU A 67 15.77 -26.13 7.42
N LEU A 68 16.22 -24.88 7.37
CA LEU A 68 17.47 -24.46 6.72
C LEU A 68 18.53 -24.21 7.81
N ALA A 69 19.48 -25.12 7.96
CA ALA A 69 20.56 -25.01 8.94
C ALA A 69 21.91 -24.75 8.27
N GLY A 70 22.77 -23.98 8.92
CA GLY A 70 24.12 -23.67 8.45
C GLY A 70 24.70 -22.44 9.11
N PRO A 71 26.01 -22.16 8.89
CA PRO A 71 26.68 -20.98 9.43
C PRO A 71 26.03 -19.67 8.99
N PRO A 72 26.26 -18.55 9.72
CA PRO A 72 25.82 -17.24 9.27
C PRO A 72 26.46 -16.86 7.93
N GLY A 73 25.77 -16.09 7.08
CA GLY A 73 26.27 -15.66 5.78
C GLY A 73 26.15 -16.67 4.63
N THR A 74 25.67 -17.90 4.87
CA THR A 74 25.52 -18.94 3.81
C THR A 74 24.29 -18.79 2.92
N GLY A 75 23.55 -17.69 3.03
CA GLY A 75 22.42 -17.41 2.14
C GLY A 75 21.10 -18.12 2.49
N LYS A 76 20.92 -18.64 3.71
CA LYS A 76 19.67 -19.33 4.12
C LYS A 76 18.42 -18.50 3.88
N THR A 77 18.44 -17.24 4.31
CA THR A 77 17.32 -16.32 4.09
C THR A 77 17.10 -16.02 2.62
N ALA A 78 18.18 -15.92 1.85
CA ALA A 78 18.16 -15.73 0.41
C ALA A 78 17.45 -16.89 -0.30
N VAL A 79 17.81 -18.13 0.05
CA VAL A 79 17.17 -19.34 -0.50
C VAL A 79 15.69 -19.41 -0.10
N ALA A 80 15.34 -19.09 1.16
CA ALA A 80 13.94 -19.05 1.60
C ALA A 80 13.11 -18.02 0.82
N LEU A 81 13.70 -16.85 0.54
CA LEU A 81 13.06 -15.84 -0.29
C LEU A 81 12.91 -16.28 -1.74
N ALA A 82 13.95 -16.95 -2.29
CA ALA A 82 13.90 -17.50 -3.64
C ALA A 82 12.77 -18.55 -3.78
N VAL A 83 12.58 -19.41 -2.78
CA VAL A 83 11.44 -20.34 -2.71
C VAL A 83 10.11 -19.60 -2.76
N ALA A 84 9.98 -18.51 -1.97
CA ALA A 84 8.77 -17.71 -1.97
C ALA A 84 8.50 -17.02 -3.32
N GLN A 85 9.53 -16.62 -4.06
CA GLN A 85 9.41 -16.05 -5.41
C GLN A 85 8.98 -17.11 -6.43
N GLU A 86 9.54 -18.33 -6.37
CA GLU A 86 9.18 -19.43 -7.28
C GLU A 86 7.74 -19.94 -7.07
N LEU A 87 7.22 -19.83 -5.85
CA LEU A 87 5.82 -20.15 -5.56
C LEU A 87 4.82 -19.15 -6.14
N GLY A 88 5.31 -17.94 -6.45
CA GLY A 88 4.54 -16.90 -7.11
C GLY A 88 3.63 -16.06 -6.19
N PRO A 89 2.86 -15.13 -6.79
CA PRO A 89 2.09 -14.14 -6.04
C PRO A 89 0.84 -14.69 -5.32
N LYS A 90 0.39 -15.89 -5.69
CA LYS A 90 -0.80 -16.51 -5.08
C LYS A 90 -0.52 -17.16 -3.73
N VAL A 91 0.75 -17.37 -3.38
CA VAL A 91 1.13 -17.98 -2.10
C VAL A 91 1.52 -16.86 -1.13
N PRO A 92 0.82 -16.73 0.01
CA PRO A 92 1.17 -15.74 1.02
C PRO A 92 2.58 -15.96 1.55
N PHE A 93 3.31 -14.88 1.82
CA PHE A 93 4.64 -14.91 2.39
C PHE A 93 4.78 -13.90 3.51
N CYS A 94 5.18 -14.35 4.69
CA CYS A 94 5.39 -13.50 5.86
C CYS A 94 6.74 -13.81 6.51
N PRO A 95 7.76 -12.97 6.32
CA PRO A 95 9.00 -13.08 7.06
C PRO A 95 8.78 -12.63 8.51
N MET A 96 9.25 -13.43 9.46
CA MET A 96 9.23 -13.08 10.88
C MET A 96 10.54 -13.50 11.54
N VAL A 97 10.90 -12.81 12.61
CA VAL A 97 12.10 -13.08 13.39
C VAL A 97 11.69 -13.77 14.68
N GLY A 98 12.51 -14.73 15.14
CA GLY A 98 12.22 -15.49 16.37
C GLY A 98 11.97 -14.59 17.59
N SER A 99 12.67 -13.47 17.74
CA SER A 99 12.45 -12.49 18.79
C SER A 99 11.07 -11.83 18.76
N GLU A 100 10.44 -11.71 17.61
CA GLU A 100 9.07 -11.16 17.51
C GLU A 100 8.03 -12.14 18.07
N VAL A 101 8.30 -13.44 18.02
CA VAL A 101 7.39 -14.48 18.51
C VAL A 101 7.47 -14.69 20.02
N TYR A 102 8.62 -14.35 20.61
CA TYR A 102 8.83 -14.48 22.05
C TYR A 102 8.46 -13.17 22.77
N SER A 103 7.23 -13.10 23.24
CA SER A 103 6.75 -12.03 24.12
C SER A 103 6.36 -12.61 25.49
N SER A 104 6.53 -11.81 26.54
CA SER A 104 6.06 -12.13 27.89
C SER A 104 4.58 -11.82 28.08
N GLU A 105 4.01 -10.95 27.25
CA GLU A 105 2.66 -10.39 27.39
C GLU A 105 1.63 -11.14 26.54
N VAL A 106 2.02 -11.56 25.34
CA VAL A 106 1.12 -12.17 24.35
C VAL A 106 1.50 -13.62 24.10
N LYS A 107 0.52 -14.49 23.94
CA LYS A 107 0.74 -15.92 23.64
C LYS A 107 1.35 -16.07 22.25
N LYS A 108 2.30 -16.99 22.11
CA LYS A 108 2.99 -17.29 20.82
C LYS A 108 2.01 -17.60 19.70
N THR A 109 0.92 -18.30 20.01
CA THR A 109 -0.12 -18.66 19.04
C THR A 109 -0.84 -17.44 18.47
N GLU A 110 -1.06 -16.41 19.29
CA GLU A 110 -1.71 -15.17 18.87
C GLU A 110 -0.80 -14.37 17.93
N ILE A 111 0.50 -14.27 18.28
CA ILE A 111 1.49 -13.59 17.42
C ILE A 111 1.61 -14.31 16.07
N LEU A 112 1.65 -15.64 16.06
CA LEU A 112 1.69 -16.42 14.83
C LEU A 112 0.43 -16.23 14.00
N MET A 113 -0.74 -16.26 14.62
CA MET A 113 -2.02 -16.03 13.94
C MET A 113 -2.08 -14.64 13.33
N GLU A 114 -1.67 -13.61 14.07
CA GLU A 114 -1.57 -12.23 13.58
C GLU A 114 -0.65 -12.15 12.34
N ASN A 115 0.53 -12.78 12.40
CA ASN A 115 1.45 -12.78 11.27
C ASN A 115 0.89 -13.51 10.05
N PHE A 116 0.18 -14.64 10.22
CA PHE A 116 -0.51 -15.31 9.12
C PHE A 116 -1.59 -14.42 8.50
N ARG A 117 -2.38 -13.75 9.32
CA ARG A 117 -3.41 -12.82 8.84
C ARG A 117 -2.83 -11.60 8.16
N ARG A 118 -1.67 -11.10 8.60
CA ARG A 118 -0.92 -10.04 7.91
C ARG A 118 -0.33 -10.46 6.57
N SER A 119 -0.08 -11.75 6.36
CA SER A 119 0.45 -12.24 5.09
C SER A 119 -0.59 -12.28 3.97
N ILE A 120 -1.87 -12.30 4.34
CA ILE A 120 -2.97 -12.32 3.38
C ILE A 120 -3.41 -10.89 3.10
N GLY A 121 -3.14 -10.42 1.88
CA GLY A 121 -3.59 -9.12 1.38
C GLY A 121 -4.92 -9.26 0.64
N LEU A 122 -5.78 -8.29 0.83
CA LEU A 122 -7.04 -8.13 0.13
C LEU A 122 -7.01 -6.84 -0.68
N ARG A 123 -7.34 -6.94 -1.95
CA ARG A 123 -7.52 -5.78 -2.82
C ARG A 123 -9.00 -5.47 -2.94
N ILE A 124 -9.40 -4.38 -2.31
CA ILE A 124 -10.77 -3.88 -2.33
C ILE A 124 -10.86 -2.86 -3.45
N LYS A 125 -11.70 -3.14 -4.44
CA LYS A 125 -12.01 -2.22 -5.54
C LYS A 125 -13.44 -1.70 -5.35
N GLU A 126 -13.55 -0.41 -5.15
CA GLU A 126 -14.82 0.26 -4.93
C GLU A 126 -14.96 1.42 -5.92
N THR A 127 -16.09 1.48 -6.60
CA THR A 127 -16.40 2.60 -7.50
C THR A 127 -17.09 3.68 -6.68
N LYS A 128 -16.42 4.82 -6.51
CA LYS A 128 -16.94 5.97 -5.78
C LYS A 128 -17.12 7.16 -6.71
N GLU A 129 -18.10 7.99 -6.38
CA GLU A 129 -18.28 9.29 -7.03
C GLU A 129 -17.35 10.29 -6.37
N VAL A 130 -16.54 10.94 -7.20
CA VAL A 130 -15.51 11.88 -6.73
C VAL A 130 -15.52 13.17 -7.53
N TRP A 131 -15.15 14.24 -6.85
CA TRP A 131 -14.81 15.52 -7.44
C TRP A 131 -13.28 15.59 -7.52
N GLU A 132 -12.71 15.53 -8.70
CA GLU A 132 -11.26 15.52 -8.89
C GLU A 132 -10.83 16.69 -9.76
N GLY A 133 -9.75 17.35 -9.37
CA GLY A 133 -9.19 18.47 -10.13
C GLY A 133 -7.97 19.06 -9.47
N GLU A 134 -7.31 19.96 -10.21
CA GLU A 134 -6.31 20.88 -9.69
C GLU A 134 -7.04 22.00 -8.93
N VAL A 135 -6.58 22.33 -7.76
CA VAL A 135 -7.13 23.39 -6.93
C VAL A 135 -6.71 24.74 -7.50
N SER A 136 -7.67 25.50 -8.00
CA SER A 136 -7.46 26.85 -8.50
C SER A 136 -7.68 27.92 -7.44
N GLU A 137 -8.62 27.68 -6.51
CA GLU A 137 -9.00 28.63 -5.47
C GLU A 137 -9.53 27.89 -4.23
N ILE A 138 -9.21 28.42 -3.05
CA ILE A 138 -9.78 27.96 -1.77
C ILE A 138 -10.18 29.22 -1.01
N THR A 139 -11.47 29.47 -0.88
CA THR A 139 -12.00 30.66 -0.18
C THR A 139 -12.96 30.22 0.92
N PRO A 140 -12.58 30.32 2.20
CA PRO A 140 -13.50 30.05 3.31
C PRO A 140 -14.54 31.16 3.40
N GLU A 141 -15.81 30.79 3.54
CA GLU A 141 -16.92 31.73 3.86
C GLU A 141 -17.01 31.86 5.37
N GLU A 142 -16.62 33.03 5.89
CA GLU A 142 -16.70 33.38 7.31
C GLU A 142 -17.99 34.13 7.62
N ILE A 143 -18.68 33.72 8.67
CA ILE A 143 -19.85 34.44 9.22
C ILE A 143 -19.54 34.84 10.67
N GLU A 144 -20.15 35.91 11.14
CA GLU A 144 -20.13 36.29 12.55
C GLU A 144 -20.79 35.16 13.38
N ASP A 145 -20.23 34.86 14.54
CA ASP A 145 -20.73 33.79 15.41
C ASP A 145 -22.19 34.07 15.80
N PRO A 146 -23.16 33.21 15.41
CA PRO A 146 -24.58 33.41 15.72
C PRO A 146 -24.89 33.34 17.22
N HIS A 147 -23.93 32.90 18.06
CA HIS A 147 -24.11 32.83 19.51
C HIS A 147 -23.52 34.02 20.28
N GLY A 148 -23.15 35.10 19.56
CA GLY A 148 -22.76 36.36 20.20
C GLY A 148 -21.34 36.42 20.73
N GLY A 149 -20.44 35.53 20.25
CA GLY A 149 -19.01 35.58 20.53
C GLY A 149 -18.28 36.59 19.62
N TYR A 150 -17.18 37.17 20.11
CA TYR A 150 -16.27 37.99 19.29
C TYR A 150 -15.39 37.10 18.36
N GLY A 151 -16.00 36.30 17.50
CA GLY A 151 -15.28 35.41 16.59
C GLY A 151 -16.01 35.24 15.26
N LYS A 152 -15.23 34.90 14.21
CA LYS A 152 -15.79 34.49 12.93
C LYS A 152 -15.77 32.96 12.87
N VAL A 153 -16.88 32.39 12.43
CA VAL A 153 -17.03 30.94 12.24
C VAL A 153 -17.08 30.65 10.75
N VAL A 154 -16.37 29.64 10.32
CA VAL A 154 -16.40 29.20 8.93
C VAL A 154 -17.71 28.44 8.68
N ASN A 155 -18.56 28.98 7.81
CA ASN A 155 -19.85 28.41 7.45
C ASN A 155 -19.76 27.50 6.21
N GLY A 156 -18.73 27.65 5.43
CA GLY A 156 -18.49 26.88 4.22
C GLY A 156 -17.16 27.19 3.59
N VAL A 157 -16.80 26.46 2.57
CA VAL A 157 -15.62 26.73 1.76
C VAL A 157 -15.99 26.64 0.28
N VAL A 158 -15.54 27.61 -0.49
CA VAL A 158 -15.62 27.58 -1.95
C VAL A 158 -14.29 27.07 -2.48
N VAL A 159 -14.31 25.93 -3.16
CA VAL A 159 -13.12 25.31 -3.78
C VAL A 159 -13.29 25.30 -5.29
N GLY A 160 -12.36 25.91 -5.98
CA GLY A 160 -12.25 25.83 -7.44
C GLY A 160 -11.47 24.61 -7.85
N LEU A 161 -12.07 23.71 -8.62
CA LEU A 161 -11.40 22.54 -9.20
C LEU A 161 -11.32 22.70 -10.71
N LYS A 162 -10.11 22.54 -11.26
CA LYS A 162 -9.81 22.62 -12.69
C LYS A 162 -9.36 21.27 -13.22
N THR A 163 -9.86 20.90 -14.37
CA THR A 163 -9.45 19.72 -15.14
C THR A 163 -9.12 20.12 -16.58
N THR A 164 -8.67 19.15 -17.38
CA THR A 164 -8.38 19.39 -18.81
C THR A 164 -9.61 19.79 -19.64
N LYS A 165 -10.84 19.48 -19.16
CA LYS A 165 -12.09 19.81 -19.85
C LYS A 165 -12.74 21.11 -19.37
N GLY A 166 -12.42 21.56 -18.17
CA GLY A 166 -13.02 22.78 -17.63
C GLY A 166 -12.76 22.94 -16.13
N SER A 167 -13.27 24.06 -15.58
CA SER A 167 -13.22 24.35 -14.15
C SER A 167 -14.62 24.39 -13.56
N LYS A 168 -14.74 24.03 -12.27
CA LYS A 168 -15.98 24.09 -11.53
C LYS A 168 -15.71 24.60 -10.11
N LEU A 169 -16.53 25.56 -9.68
CA LEU A 169 -16.55 26.04 -8.31
C LEU A 169 -17.52 25.17 -7.51
N LEU A 170 -17.07 24.66 -6.40
CA LEU A 170 -17.83 23.84 -5.48
C LEU A 170 -17.97 24.56 -4.16
N LYS A 171 -19.21 24.71 -3.69
CA LYS A 171 -19.50 25.19 -2.34
C LYS A 171 -19.66 23.96 -1.45
N LEU A 172 -18.81 23.83 -0.44
CA LEU A 172 -18.66 22.65 0.40
C LEU A 172 -18.87 23.00 1.87
N ASP A 173 -19.22 21.99 2.66
CA ASP A 173 -19.43 22.11 4.10
C ASP A 173 -18.14 22.47 4.86
N PRO A 174 -18.24 23.11 6.04
CA PRO A 174 -17.08 23.49 6.86
C PRO A 174 -16.23 22.28 7.29
N SER A 175 -16.83 21.10 7.47
CA SER A 175 -16.10 19.85 7.78
C SER A 175 -15.08 19.46 6.71
N ILE A 176 -15.35 19.79 5.45
CA ILE A 176 -14.43 19.53 4.35
C ILE A 176 -13.25 20.50 4.38
N TYR A 177 -13.46 21.73 4.86
CA TYR A 177 -12.37 22.69 5.08
C TYR A 177 -11.35 22.18 6.11
N GLU A 178 -11.81 21.57 7.21
CA GLU A 178 -10.92 20.93 8.18
C GLU A 178 -10.13 19.78 7.54
N ASN A 179 -10.76 18.98 6.68
CA ASN A 179 -10.08 17.91 5.97
C ASN A 179 -9.04 18.44 4.97
N LEU A 180 -9.32 19.54 4.27
CA LEU A 180 -8.35 20.23 3.40
C LEU A 180 -7.15 20.74 4.19
N GLN A 181 -7.35 21.30 5.39
CA GLN A 181 -6.27 21.74 6.27
C GLN A 181 -5.43 20.58 6.80
N LYS A 182 -6.06 19.45 7.20
CA LYS A 182 -5.36 18.23 7.65
C LYS A 182 -4.44 17.67 6.57
N GLU A 183 -4.90 17.66 5.33
CA GLU A 183 -4.12 17.20 4.17
C GLU A 183 -3.15 18.28 3.63
N LYS A 184 -3.11 19.48 4.26
CA LYS A 184 -2.25 20.61 3.85
C LYS A 184 -2.38 20.95 2.37
N VAL A 185 -3.59 20.98 1.87
CA VAL A 185 -3.88 21.29 0.46
C VAL A 185 -3.62 22.76 0.18
N SER A 186 -2.88 23.03 -0.90
CA SER A 186 -2.53 24.35 -1.41
C SER A 186 -3.10 24.56 -2.82
N ILE A 187 -3.16 25.82 -3.25
CA ILE A 187 -3.47 26.14 -4.65
C ILE A 187 -2.41 25.52 -5.56
N GLY A 188 -2.85 24.85 -6.61
CA GLY A 188 -2.00 24.10 -7.54
C GLY A 188 -1.85 22.62 -7.20
N ASP A 189 -2.41 22.15 -6.10
CA ASP A 189 -2.43 20.72 -5.79
C ASP A 189 -3.56 20.00 -6.53
N VAL A 190 -3.30 18.77 -6.90
CA VAL A 190 -4.32 17.87 -7.44
C VAL A 190 -4.93 17.09 -6.30
N ILE A 191 -6.24 17.25 -6.12
CA ILE A 191 -7.00 16.59 -5.07
C ILE A 191 -8.19 15.83 -5.64
N TYR A 192 -8.68 14.86 -4.87
CA TYR A 192 -10.04 14.38 -5.05
C TYR A 192 -10.83 14.40 -3.74
N ILE A 193 -12.11 14.74 -3.86
CA ILE A 193 -13.08 14.80 -2.78
C ILE A 193 -14.12 13.72 -3.05
N GLU A 194 -14.34 12.83 -2.10
CA GLU A 194 -15.35 11.80 -2.19
C GLU A 194 -16.73 12.41 -1.92
N ALA A 195 -17.67 12.24 -2.85
CA ALA A 195 -18.98 12.86 -2.78
C ALA A 195 -19.84 12.37 -1.59
N THR A 196 -19.65 11.12 -1.16
CA THR A 196 -20.45 10.48 -0.10
C THR A 196 -19.93 10.75 1.31
N SER A 197 -18.62 10.77 1.50
CA SER A 197 -17.99 10.88 2.83
C SER A 197 -17.40 12.27 3.10
N GLY A 198 -17.24 13.11 2.08
CA GLY A 198 -16.52 14.38 2.19
C GLY A 198 -15.02 14.22 2.48
N ALA A 199 -14.50 12.99 2.34
CA ALA A 199 -13.08 12.74 2.54
C ALA A 199 -12.27 13.37 1.41
N VAL A 200 -11.22 14.11 1.79
CA VAL A 200 -10.30 14.77 0.87
C VAL A 200 -9.01 13.95 0.83
N LYS A 201 -8.45 13.76 -0.35
CA LYS A 201 -7.13 13.19 -0.50
C LYS A 201 -6.30 14.01 -1.49
N ARG A 202 -5.12 14.44 -1.05
CA ARG A 202 -4.10 15.05 -1.90
C ARG A 202 -3.40 13.97 -2.69
N VAL A 203 -3.33 14.12 -4.01
CA VAL A 203 -2.65 13.19 -4.92
C VAL A 203 -1.21 13.64 -5.13
N GLY A 204 -1.00 14.94 -5.30
CA GLY A 204 0.30 15.56 -5.52
C GLY A 204 0.14 16.98 -6.01
N ARG A 205 1.26 17.62 -6.37
CA ARG A 205 1.25 18.97 -6.95
C ARG A 205 1.07 18.87 -8.47
N SER A 206 0.37 19.83 -9.07
CA SER A 206 0.18 19.85 -10.52
C SER A 206 1.50 20.15 -11.25
N ASP A 207 1.73 19.46 -12.38
CA ASP A 207 2.87 19.69 -13.27
C ASP A 207 2.95 21.16 -13.75
N THR A 208 1.83 21.87 -13.79
CA THR A 208 1.76 23.29 -14.17
C THR A 208 2.47 24.22 -13.18
N TYR A 209 2.69 23.76 -11.95
CA TYR A 209 3.38 24.48 -10.88
C TYR A 209 4.79 23.94 -10.61
N ALA A 210 5.28 23.01 -11.43
CA ALA A 210 6.64 22.49 -11.30
C ALA A 210 7.65 23.60 -11.63
N THR A 211 8.55 23.89 -10.67
CA THR A 211 9.68 24.83 -10.86
C THR A 211 10.98 24.03 -10.96
N GLU A 212 11.92 24.49 -11.81
CA GLU A 212 13.21 23.80 -12.04
C GLU A 212 14.10 23.66 -10.79
N TYR A 213 13.76 24.34 -9.70
CA TYR A 213 14.57 24.43 -8.47
C TYR A 213 13.83 23.95 -7.21
N ASP A 214 12.78 23.13 -7.35
CA ASP A 214 12.13 22.55 -6.18
C ASP A 214 13.05 21.53 -5.49
N LEU A 215 13.57 21.93 -4.32
CA LEU A 215 14.41 21.10 -3.47
C LEU A 215 13.60 20.16 -2.58
N GLU A 216 12.29 20.35 -2.51
CA GLU A 216 11.38 19.47 -1.77
C GLU A 216 10.94 18.31 -2.69
N ALA A 217 10.99 17.09 -2.16
CA ALA A 217 10.58 15.89 -2.88
C ALA A 217 9.04 15.79 -2.93
N GLU A 218 8.39 16.71 -3.66
CA GLU A 218 6.95 16.65 -3.93
C GLU A 218 6.66 15.73 -5.14
N GLU A 219 5.56 15.00 -5.06
CA GLU A 219 5.09 14.19 -6.17
C GLU A 219 4.32 15.07 -7.16
N TYR A 220 4.86 15.24 -8.36
CA TYR A 220 4.19 15.98 -9.43
C TYR A 220 3.27 15.07 -10.22
N VAL A 221 2.05 15.54 -10.43
CA VAL A 221 0.98 14.79 -11.08
C VAL A 221 0.37 15.64 -12.22
N PRO A 222 0.09 15.04 -13.39
CA PRO A 222 -0.56 15.77 -14.47
C PRO A 222 -1.99 16.15 -14.10
N VAL A 223 -2.46 17.28 -14.66
CA VAL A 223 -3.84 17.74 -14.46
C VAL A 223 -4.82 16.62 -14.83
N PRO A 224 -5.81 16.32 -13.97
CA PRO A 224 -6.75 15.24 -14.20
C PRO A 224 -7.54 15.41 -15.51
N LYS A 225 -7.66 14.30 -16.24
CA LYS A 225 -8.41 14.25 -17.48
C LYS A 225 -9.89 13.98 -17.22
N GLY A 226 -10.75 14.61 -18.03
CA GLY A 226 -12.18 14.39 -17.96
C GLY A 226 -12.92 15.47 -17.16
N ASP A 227 -14.16 15.15 -16.77
CA ASP A 227 -15.00 16.07 -16.02
C ASP A 227 -14.56 16.12 -14.54
N VAL A 228 -14.86 17.24 -13.88
CA VAL A 228 -14.57 17.43 -12.44
C VAL A 228 -15.30 16.38 -11.59
N HIS A 229 -16.57 16.11 -11.91
CA HIS A 229 -17.37 15.07 -11.26
C HIS A 229 -17.31 13.79 -12.07
N LYS A 230 -16.79 12.72 -11.49
CA LYS A 230 -16.66 11.43 -12.19
C LYS A 230 -16.74 10.25 -11.22
N LYS A 231 -17.04 9.08 -11.75
CA LYS A 231 -16.91 7.81 -11.03
C LYS A 231 -15.48 7.33 -11.15
N LYS A 232 -14.82 7.14 -10.02
CA LYS A 232 -13.44 6.64 -9.94
C LYS A 232 -13.42 5.30 -9.21
N GLU A 233 -12.68 4.35 -9.75
CA GLU A 233 -12.38 3.11 -9.06
C GLU A 233 -11.24 3.37 -8.08
N ILE A 234 -11.55 3.26 -6.79
CA ILE A 234 -10.57 3.40 -5.71
C ILE A 234 -10.13 1.99 -5.34
N VAL A 235 -8.84 1.74 -5.44
CA VAL A 235 -8.21 0.47 -5.08
C VAL A 235 -7.50 0.64 -3.76
N GLN A 236 -7.87 -0.20 -2.78
CA GLN A 236 -7.23 -0.24 -1.47
C GLN A 236 -6.70 -1.65 -1.23
N ASP A 237 -5.41 -1.74 -0.94
CA ASP A 237 -4.78 -2.99 -0.53
C ASP A 237 -4.70 -2.99 1.01
N VAL A 238 -5.42 -3.89 1.65
CA VAL A 238 -5.49 -4.06 3.11
C VAL A 238 -5.15 -5.49 3.48
N THR A 239 -4.69 -5.73 4.70
CA THR A 239 -4.47 -7.09 5.21
C THR A 239 -5.68 -7.56 6.00
N LEU A 240 -5.82 -8.88 6.18
CA LEU A 240 -6.86 -9.42 7.07
C LEU A 240 -6.70 -8.90 8.50
N HIS A 241 -5.47 -8.67 8.95
CA HIS A 241 -5.20 -8.10 10.27
C HIS A 241 -5.70 -6.65 10.38
N ASP A 242 -5.55 -5.83 9.33
CA ASP A 242 -6.07 -4.46 9.34
C ASP A 242 -7.60 -4.44 9.45
N LEU A 243 -8.28 -5.40 8.83
CA LEU A 243 -9.73 -5.58 8.99
C LEU A 243 -10.11 -5.99 10.42
N ASP A 244 -9.32 -6.86 11.05
CA ASP A 244 -9.55 -7.25 12.45
C ASP A 244 -9.43 -6.04 13.38
N ILE A 245 -8.40 -5.19 13.19
CA ILE A 245 -8.22 -3.96 13.95
C ILE A 245 -9.38 -2.98 13.72
N ALA A 246 -9.83 -2.85 12.46
CA ALA A 246 -10.96 -1.98 12.14
C ALA A 246 -12.26 -2.45 12.82
N ASN A 247 -12.49 -3.77 12.85
CA ASN A 247 -13.66 -4.36 13.48
C ASN A 247 -13.58 -4.40 15.01
N ALA A 248 -12.37 -4.40 15.58
CA ALA A 248 -12.18 -4.40 17.04
C ALA A 248 -12.32 -2.99 17.67
N LYS A 249 -12.31 -1.93 16.87
CA LYS A 249 -12.57 -0.57 17.37
C LYS A 249 -14.08 -0.42 17.64
N PRO A 250 -14.47 -0.03 18.86
CA PRO A 250 -15.86 0.26 19.19
C PRO A 250 -16.42 1.46 18.46
#